data_76bfcd642212532b9b388f6414456156
#
_entry.id   76bfcd642212532b9b388f6414456156
#
_cell.length_a   1.000
_cell.length_b   1.000
_cell.length_c   1.000
_cell.angle_alpha   90.00
_cell.angle_beta   90.00
_cell.angle_gamma   90.00
#
_symmetry.space_group_name_H-M   'P 1'
#
loop_
_entity.id
_entity.type
_entity.pdbx_description
1 polymer ?
#
loop_
_entity_poly.entity_id
_entity_poly.type
_entity_poly.pdbx_seq_one_letter_code
_entity_poly.pdbx_strand_id
1 'polypeptide(L)'
;VGGVRREALSSVGGWRTDTLAEDTDMTFRLLLRGWEVVYQNRSECYEEVPENWPTRIRQIRRWTHGHNQALTRYVNKLLAHPGHLSWLQVLDGTLLLGVFAVGPILLLGWMLALVLYYLGYQPSSSIFMVLIVSAFSTLGNFAAFFEVATATRLDGSRNRVRLLPFLFFGFLVSLMAVSQETIKQFVGGGLGWRSAKRWDKTERYRQ
;
A
#
# COMPACT_ATOMS: atom_id res chain seq x y z
N VAL A 1 -14.90 2.22 -5.84
CA VAL A 1 -15.90 3.22 -5.38
C VAL A 1 -16.40 2.80 -4.01
N GLY A 2 -16.31 3.73 -3.05
CA GLY A 2 -16.82 3.53 -1.70
C GLY A 2 -18.14 4.28 -1.47
N GLY A 3 -19.11 3.62 -0.81
CA GLY A 3 -20.32 4.25 -0.30
C GLY A 3 -20.30 4.24 1.22
N VAL A 4 -20.68 5.34 1.85
CA VAL A 4 -20.73 5.47 3.31
C VAL A 4 -22.13 5.86 3.74
N ARG A 5 -22.66 5.20 4.77
CA ARG A 5 -23.93 5.62 5.37
C ARG A 5 -23.78 7.02 5.97
N ARG A 6 -24.79 7.88 5.78
CA ARG A 6 -24.77 9.25 6.29
C ARG A 6 -24.54 9.33 7.81
N GLU A 7 -25.17 8.44 8.55
CA GLU A 7 -25.00 8.32 10.00
C GLU A 7 -23.57 7.98 10.39
N ALA A 8 -22.96 7.00 9.70
CA ALA A 8 -21.57 6.60 9.91
C ALA A 8 -20.62 7.78 9.62
N LEU A 9 -20.82 8.47 8.50
CA LEU A 9 -20.04 9.64 8.13
C LEU A 9 -20.15 10.75 9.19
N SER A 10 -21.37 11.03 9.65
CA SER A 10 -21.62 12.04 10.70
C SER A 10 -20.98 11.65 12.03
N SER A 11 -20.99 10.35 12.39
CA SER A 11 -20.41 9.86 13.65
C SER A 11 -18.91 10.08 13.77
N VAL A 12 -18.20 10.16 12.63
CA VAL A 12 -16.75 10.38 12.58
C VAL A 12 -16.36 11.82 12.22
N GLY A 13 -17.34 12.73 12.08
CA GLY A 13 -17.09 14.14 11.78
C GLY A 13 -16.77 14.43 10.31
N GLY A 14 -17.18 13.56 9.39
CA GLY A 14 -17.00 13.78 7.95
C GLY A 14 -15.59 13.49 7.42
N TRP A 15 -15.30 14.02 6.23
CA TRP A 15 -14.00 13.88 5.57
C TRP A 15 -12.96 14.83 6.20
N ARG A 16 -11.73 14.36 6.29
CA ARG A 16 -10.61 15.18 6.75
C ARG A 16 -9.85 15.76 5.57
N THR A 17 -9.39 16.99 5.73
CA THR A 17 -8.62 17.72 4.70
C THR A 17 -7.11 17.72 4.98
N ASP A 18 -6.68 17.22 6.14
CA ASP A 18 -5.29 17.18 6.60
C ASP A 18 -4.60 15.82 6.35
N THR A 19 -5.14 15.02 5.43
CA THR A 19 -4.60 13.72 5.03
C THR A 19 -4.56 13.59 3.51
N LEU A 20 -3.58 12.84 2.99
CA LEU A 20 -3.44 12.56 1.56
C LEU A 20 -4.08 11.21 1.15
N ALA A 21 -4.55 10.43 2.13
CA ALA A 21 -5.31 9.19 1.94
C ALA A 21 -6.59 9.32 2.78
N GLU A 22 -7.51 10.14 2.29
CA GLU A 22 -8.76 10.47 2.95
C GLU A 22 -9.68 9.26 3.11
N ASP A 23 -9.63 8.34 2.17
CA ASP A 23 -10.34 7.07 2.17
C ASP A 23 -9.84 6.12 3.26
N THR A 24 -8.52 5.95 3.35
CA THR A 24 -7.88 5.17 4.41
C THR A 24 -8.17 5.78 5.79
N ASP A 25 -7.99 7.09 5.95
CA ASP A 25 -8.30 7.80 7.20
C ASP A 25 -9.76 7.60 7.62
N MET A 26 -10.70 7.73 6.68
CA MET A 26 -12.12 7.52 6.92
C MET A 26 -12.41 6.08 7.37
N THR A 27 -11.87 5.10 6.66
CA THR A 27 -12.07 3.67 6.93
C THR A 27 -11.63 3.33 8.36
N PHE A 28 -10.45 3.77 8.79
CA PHE A 28 -9.97 3.49 10.15
C PHE A 28 -10.73 4.24 11.23
N ARG A 29 -11.23 5.46 10.97
CA ARG A 29 -12.12 6.15 11.91
C ARG A 29 -13.44 5.43 12.09
N LEU A 30 -14.02 4.92 11.01
CA LEU A 30 -15.24 4.14 11.04
C LEU A 30 -15.05 2.81 11.80
N LEU A 31 -14.00 2.08 11.47
CA LEU A 31 -13.64 0.82 12.12
C LEU A 31 -13.46 1.01 13.65
N LEU A 32 -12.73 2.02 14.07
CA LEU A 32 -12.51 2.35 15.48
C LEU A 32 -13.78 2.83 16.21
N ARG A 33 -14.84 3.18 15.50
CA ARG A 33 -16.18 3.51 16.03
C ARG A 33 -17.14 2.33 16.00
N GLY A 34 -16.69 1.15 15.58
CA GLY A 34 -17.50 -0.06 15.52
C GLY A 34 -18.36 -0.19 14.26
N TRP A 35 -18.11 0.62 13.23
CA TRP A 35 -18.76 0.44 11.94
C TRP A 35 -18.08 -0.67 11.15
N GLU A 36 -18.88 -1.48 10.48
CA GLU A 36 -18.37 -2.52 9.60
C GLU A 36 -18.16 -1.99 8.18
N VAL A 37 -17.10 -2.47 7.53
CA VAL A 37 -16.82 -2.25 6.12
C VAL A 37 -17.11 -3.52 5.35
N VAL A 38 -18.00 -3.44 4.36
CA VAL A 38 -18.40 -4.58 3.53
C VAL A 38 -17.89 -4.39 2.12
N TYR A 39 -17.20 -5.38 1.62
CA TYR A 39 -16.74 -5.40 0.23
C TYR A 39 -17.85 -5.90 -0.71
N GLN A 40 -18.13 -5.14 -1.77
CA GLN A 40 -19.12 -5.49 -2.80
C GLN A 40 -18.41 -5.73 -4.14
N ASN A 41 -18.18 -7.00 -4.47
CA ASN A 41 -17.46 -7.40 -5.69
C ASN A 41 -18.27 -7.30 -6.98
N ARG A 42 -19.57 -6.99 -6.90
CA ARG A 42 -20.44 -6.79 -8.07
C ARG A 42 -20.43 -5.36 -8.60
N SER A 43 -19.82 -4.43 -7.84
CA SER A 43 -19.69 -3.04 -8.25
C SER A 43 -18.35 -2.83 -8.92
N GLU A 44 -18.37 -2.52 -10.21
CA GLU A 44 -17.18 -2.24 -11.00
C GLU A 44 -16.95 -0.73 -11.12
N CYS A 45 -15.70 -0.32 -11.04
CA CYS A 45 -15.28 1.06 -11.27
C CYS A 45 -14.09 1.06 -12.24
N TYR A 46 -14.25 1.76 -13.35
CA TYR A 46 -13.20 1.94 -14.33
C TYR A 46 -12.46 3.23 -14.06
N GLU A 47 -11.14 3.14 -13.94
CA GLU A 47 -10.27 4.28 -13.68
C GLU A 47 -9.17 4.37 -14.73
N GLU A 48 -8.81 5.61 -15.11
CA GLU A 48 -7.63 5.85 -15.91
C GLU A 48 -6.35 5.62 -15.11
N VAL A 49 -5.44 4.83 -15.65
CA VAL A 49 -4.11 4.65 -15.06
C VAL A 49 -3.13 5.70 -15.58
N PRO A 50 -2.13 6.10 -14.79
CA PRO A 50 -1.07 6.99 -15.26
C PRO A 50 -0.34 6.42 -16.46
N GLU A 51 -0.26 7.17 -17.56
CA GLU A 51 0.36 6.73 -18.81
C GLU A 51 1.90 6.76 -18.76
N ASN A 52 2.47 7.58 -17.86
CA ASN A 52 3.92 7.74 -17.76
C ASN A 52 4.44 7.50 -16.35
N TRP A 53 5.70 7.08 -16.27
CA TRP A 53 6.39 6.77 -15.02
C TRP A 53 6.48 7.95 -14.03
N PRO A 54 6.80 9.18 -14.43
CA PRO A 54 6.83 10.29 -13.49
C PRO A 54 5.50 10.51 -12.76
N THR A 55 4.38 10.43 -13.48
CA THR A 55 3.04 10.57 -12.90
C THR A 55 2.72 9.38 -11.98
N ARG A 56 3.07 8.17 -12.40
CA ARG A 56 2.90 6.96 -11.58
C ARG A 56 3.71 7.03 -10.28
N ILE A 57 4.96 7.45 -10.35
CA ILE A 57 5.82 7.59 -9.16
C ILE A 57 5.28 8.68 -8.21
N ARG A 58 4.81 9.82 -8.73
CA ARG A 58 4.16 10.85 -7.90
C ARG A 58 2.92 10.30 -7.20
N GLN A 59 2.10 9.52 -7.89
CA GLN A 59 0.91 8.88 -7.34
C GLN A 59 1.28 7.91 -6.21
N ILE A 60 2.26 7.01 -6.43
CA ILE A 60 2.74 6.04 -5.43
C ILE A 60 3.27 6.78 -4.19
N ARG A 61 4.09 7.80 -4.36
CA ARG A 61 4.62 8.60 -3.24
C ARG A 61 3.50 9.27 -2.45
N ARG A 62 2.48 9.79 -3.11
CA ARG A 62 1.31 10.38 -2.46
C ARG A 62 0.56 9.34 -1.62
N TRP A 63 0.30 8.17 -2.17
CA TRP A 63 -0.33 7.07 -1.44
C TRP A 63 0.50 6.62 -0.25
N THR A 64 1.79 6.40 -0.45
CA THR A 64 2.72 6.05 0.62
C THR A 64 2.68 7.08 1.76
N HIS A 65 2.74 8.36 1.41
CA HIS A 65 2.68 9.43 2.39
C HIS A 65 1.39 9.39 3.21
N GLY A 66 0.25 9.28 2.55
CA GLY A 66 -1.05 9.23 3.20
C GLY A 66 -1.25 7.99 4.08
N HIS A 67 -0.82 6.81 3.60
CA HIS A 67 -0.88 5.59 4.40
C HIS A 67 0.04 5.63 5.63
N ASN A 68 1.25 6.14 5.50
CA ASN A 68 2.16 6.33 6.64
C ASN A 68 1.60 7.34 7.66
N GLN A 69 0.89 8.38 7.21
CA GLN A 69 0.14 9.27 8.11
C GLN A 69 -0.96 8.52 8.87
N ALA A 70 -1.71 7.66 8.17
CA ALA A 70 -2.75 6.84 8.79
C ALA A 70 -2.14 5.82 9.78
N LEU A 71 -1.02 5.17 9.41
CA LEU A 71 -0.30 4.26 10.28
C LEU A 71 0.02 4.92 11.63
N THR A 72 0.65 6.07 11.63
CA THR A 72 1.03 6.75 12.87
C THR A 72 -0.15 7.27 13.69
N ARG A 73 -1.27 7.60 13.03
CA ARG A 73 -2.48 8.04 13.73
C ARG A 73 -3.24 6.91 14.40
N TYR A 74 -3.26 5.72 13.78
CA TYR A 74 -4.23 4.68 14.13
C TYR A 74 -3.61 3.40 14.65
N VAL A 75 -2.33 3.08 14.40
CA VAL A 75 -1.71 1.82 14.82
C VAL A 75 -1.83 1.58 16.33
N ASN A 76 -1.50 2.57 17.15
CA ASN A 76 -1.59 2.44 18.60
C ASN A 76 -3.04 2.28 19.10
N LYS A 77 -4.01 2.89 18.41
CA LYS A 77 -5.44 2.76 18.73
C LYS A 77 -5.97 1.37 18.38
N LEU A 78 -5.49 0.79 17.27
CA LEU A 78 -5.79 -0.57 16.88
C LEU A 78 -5.17 -1.59 17.85
N LEU A 79 -3.88 -1.42 18.15
CA LEU A 79 -3.14 -2.31 19.05
C LEU A 79 -3.66 -2.25 20.50
N ALA A 80 -4.27 -1.13 20.92
CA ALA A 80 -5.01 -1.05 22.18
C ALA A 80 -6.22 -1.97 22.23
N HIS A 81 -6.52 -2.65 21.12
CA HIS A 81 -7.56 -3.66 20.96
C HIS A 81 -8.93 -3.20 21.49
N PRO A 82 -9.61 -2.25 20.79
CA PRO A 82 -10.97 -1.88 21.16
C PRO A 82 -11.87 -3.13 21.24
N GLY A 83 -12.61 -3.29 22.33
CA GLY A 83 -13.35 -4.53 22.64
C GLY A 83 -14.41 -4.96 21.62
N HIS A 84 -14.74 -4.09 20.65
CA HIS A 84 -15.64 -4.41 19.53
C HIS A 84 -14.92 -4.98 18.30
N LEU A 85 -13.58 -4.96 18.26
CA LEU A 85 -12.80 -5.54 17.17
C LEU A 85 -12.30 -6.93 17.54
N SER A 86 -12.40 -7.86 16.62
CA SER A 86 -11.78 -9.17 16.77
C SER A 86 -10.26 -9.06 16.61
N TRP A 87 -9.52 -10.02 17.16
CA TRP A 87 -8.06 -10.10 16.98
C TRP A 87 -7.62 -10.11 15.51
N LEU A 88 -8.38 -10.81 14.67
CA LEU A 88 -8.10 -10.86 13.22
C LEU A 88 -8.28 -9.49 12.57
N GLN A 89 -9.28 -8.71 12.96
CA GLN A 89 -9.47 -7.35 12.44
C GLN A 89 -8.36 -6.39 12.88
N VAL A 90 -7.87 -6.54 14.12
CA VAL A 90 -6.72 -5.77 14.61
C VAL A 90 -5.46 -6.13 13.84
N LEU A 91 -5.21 -7.42 13.63
CA LEU A 91 -4.05 -7.90 12.86
C LEU A 91 -4.11 -7.41 11.42
N ASP A 92 -5.23 -7.64 10.73
CA ASP A 92 -5.43 -7.24 9.34
C ASP A 92 -5.30 -5.73 9.16
N GLY A 93 -5.96 -4.95 10.02
CA GLY A 93 -5.87 -3.49 9.99
C GLY A 93 -4.44 -2.98 10.25
N THR A 94 -3.68 -3.63 11.15
CA THR A 94 -2.30 -3.27 11.43
C THR A 94 -1.38 -3.59 10.24
N LEU A 95 -1.55 -4.76 9.63
CA LEU A 95 -0.80 -5.15 8.43
C LEU A 95 -1.13 -4.23 7.24
N LEU A 96 -2.41 -3.90 7.05
CA LEU A 96 -2.84 -2.98 6.00
C LEU A 96 -2.25 -1.58 6.18
N LEU A 97 -2.24 -1.04 7.39
CA LEU A 97 -1.60 0.25 7.69
C LEU A 97 -0.08 0.21 7.48
N GLY A 98 0.56 -0.91 7.83
CA GLY A 98 2.01 -1.09 7.76
C GLY A 98 2.56 -1.38 6.37
N VAL A 99 1.70 -1.67 5.37
CA VAL A 99 2.13 -2.18 4.06
C VAL A 99 3.20 -1.33 3.36
N PHE A 100 3.10 -0.01 3.44
CA PHE A 100 4.11 0.89 2.86
C PHE A 100 5.33 1.09 3.76
N ALA A 101 5.15 1.01 5.08
CA ALA A 101 6.24 1.20 6.04
C ALA A 101 7.28 0.07 5.99
N VAL A 102 6.89 -1.15 5.57
CA VAL A 102 7.83 -2.27 5.38
C VAL A 102 8.66 -2.17 4.09
N GLY A 103 8.30 -1.29 3.17
CA GLY A 103 9.01 -1.12 1.90
C GLY A 103 10.53 -0.95 2.04
N PRO A 104 11.05 -0.05 2.89
CA PRO A 104 12.49 0.11 3.12
C PRO A 104 13.17 -1.16 3.65
N ILE A 105 12.49 -1.91 4.50
CA ILE A 105 13.01 -3.16 5.08
C ILE A 105 13.14 -4.22 3.98
N LEU A 106 12.14 -4.34 3.12
CA LEU A 106 12.18 -5.25 1.97
C LEU A 106 13.30 -4.85 0.99
N LEU A 107 13.43 -3.56 0.70
CA LEU A 107 14.49 -3.07 -0.19
C LEU A 107 15.88 -3.36 0.40
N LEU A 108 16.07 -3.12 1.69
CA LEU A 108 17.33 -3.44 2.39
C LEU A 108 17.61 -4.93 2.36
N GLY A 109 16.60 -5.78 2.59
CA GLY A 109 16.72 -7.24 2.51
C GLY A 109 17.15 -7.70 1.12
N TRP A 110 16.58 -7.15 0.07
CA TRP A 110 16.97 -7.42 -1.31
C TRP A 110 18.42 -7.01 -1.61
N MET A 111 18.80 -5.79 -1.20
CA MET A 111 20.16 -5.29 -1.39
C MET A 111 21.19 -6.15 -0.64
N LEU A 112 20.87 -6.51 0.61
CA LEU A 112 21.74 -7.36 1.42
C LEU A 112 21.88 -8.75 0.82
N ALA A 113 20.78 -9.38 0.39
CA ALA A 113 20.79 -10.67 -0.26
C ALA A 113 21.67 -10.68 -1.52
N LEU A 114 21.57 -9.62 -2.34
CA LEU A 114 22.38 -9.46 -3.53
C LEU A 114 23.88 -9.33 -3.20
N VAL A 115 24.24 -8.51 -2.21
CA VAL A 115 25.62 -8.32 -1.75
C VAL A 115 26.19 -9.65 -1.23
N LEU A 116 25.47 -10.37 -0.37
CA LEU A 116 25.91 -11.64 0.19
C LEU A 116 26.11 -12.70 -0.90
N TYR A 117 25.24 -12.72 -1.91
CA TYR A 117 25.39 -13.61 -3.07
C TYR A 117 26.69 -13.35 -3.81
N TYR A 118 27.02 -12.10 -4.13
CA TYR A 118 28.26 -11.75 -4.83
C TYR A 118 29.52 -11.95 -3.98
N LEU A 119 29.40 -11.89 -2.66
CA LEU A 119 30.49 -12.21 -1.73
C LEU A 119 30.70 -13.73 -1.55
N GLY A 120 29.92 -14.57 -2.24
CA GLY A 120 30.03 -16.02 -2.18
C GLY A 120 29.48 -16.63 -0.87
N TYR A 121 28.72 -15.88 -0.10
CA TYR A 121 28.06 -16.42 1.08
C TYR A 121 26.99 -17.42 0.69
N GLN A 122 27.19 -18.69 1.08
CA GLN A 122 26.18 -19.74 0.89
C GLN A 122 25.11 -19.61 2.00
N PRO A 123 23.82 -19.74 1.65
CA PRO A 123 22.73 -19.60 2.62
C PRO A 123 22.57 -20.86 3.47
N SER A 124 23.56 -21.17 4.27
CA SER A 124 23.52 -22.35 5.17
C SER A 124 22.92 -22.05 6.55
N SER A 125 22.59 -20.79 6.84
CA SER A 125 22.03 -20.38 8.13
C SER A 125 20.54 -20.05 8.04
N SER A 126 19.81 -20.31 9.12
CA SER A 126 18.38 -20.04 9.24
C SER A 126 18.03 -18.55 8.99
N ILE A 127 18.93 -17.62 9.33
CA ILE A 127 18.76 -16.18 9.09
C ILE A 127 18.74 -15.87 7.60
N PHE A 128 19.60 -16.53 6.82
CA PHE A 128 19.65 -16.32 5.38
C PHE A 128 18.38 -16.85 4.70
N MET A 129 17.86 -17.98 5.17
CA MET A 129 16.57 -18.51 4.71
C MET A 129 15.42 -17.56 5.06
N VAL A 130 15.42 -16.96 6.24
CA VAL A 130 14.41 -15.94 6.61
C VAL A 130 14.51 -14.72 5.71
N LEU A 131 15.71 -14.24 5.39
CA LEU A 131 15.90 -13.11 4.47
C LEU A 131 15.48 -13.46 3.04
N ILE A 132 15.83 -14.66 2.55
CA ILE A 132 15.37 -15.16 1.25
C ILE A 132 13.86 -15.35 1.26
N VAL A 133 13.29 -15.98 2.26
CA VAL A 133 11.84 -16.17 2.37
C VAL A 133 11.13 -14.84 2.52
N SER A 134 11.70 -13.87 3.23
CA SER A 134 11.14 -12.50 3.30
C SER A 134 11.27 -11.77 1.97
N ALA A 135 12.36 -11.93 1.24
CA ALA A 135 12.51 -11.40 -0.11
C ALA A 135 11.60 -12.12 -1.11
N PHE A 136 11.36 -13.42 -0.94
CA PHE A 136 10.43 -14.23 -1.74
C PHE A 136 9.01 -14.27 -1.17
N SER A 137 8.75 -13.87 0.02
CA SER A 137 7.38 -13.70 0.53
C SER A 137 6.69 -12.46 -0.06
N THR A 138 7.26 -11.92 -1.05
CA THR A 138 6.56 -11.37 -2.20
C THR A 138 5.62 -12.40 -2.86
N LEU A 139 5.24 -13.48 -2.18
CA LEU A 139 4.07 -14.30 -2.54
C LEU A 139 2.83 -13.42 -2.74
N GLY A 140 2.70 -12.31 -2.02
CA GLY A 140 1.74 -11.27 -2.31
C GLY A 140 1.90 -10.64 -3.69
N ASN A 141 3.10 -10.59 -4.26
CA ASN A 141 3.29 -10.10 -5.63
C ASN A 141 2.92 -11.16 -6.68
N PHE A 142 3.07 -12.44 -6.39
CA PHE A 142 2.54 -13.50 -7.25
C PHE A 142 1.01 -13.46 -7.30
N ALA A 143 0.33 -13.13 -6.20
CA ALA A 143 -1.12 -12.91 -6.21
C ALA A 143 -1.50 -11.82 -7.22
N ALA A 144 -0.80 -10.69 -7.26
CA ALA A 144 -1.02 -9.64 -8.25
C ALA A 144 -0.83 -10.12 -9.71
N PHE A 145 0.14 -11.00 -9.96
CA PHE A 145 0.30 -11.61 -11.29
C PHE A 145 -0.92 -12.47 -11.68
N PHE A 146 -1.43 -13.28 -10.74
CA PHE A 146 -2.62 -14.10 -10.98
C PHE A 146 -3.87 -13.24 -11.17
N GLU A 147 -4.04 -12.20 -10.36
CA GLU A 147 -5.16 -11.26 -10.49
C GLU A 147 -5.17 -10.58 -11.85
N VAL A 148 -4.03 -10.00 -12.27
CA VAL A 148 -3.91 -9.34 -13.58
C VAL A 148 -4.09 -10.34 -14.72
N ALA A 149 -3.51 -11.56 -14.60
CA ALA A 149 -3.69 -12.61 -15.61
C ALA A 149 -5.16 -13.04 -15.74
N THR A 150 -5.88 -13.13 -14.62
CA THR A 150 -7.30 -13.46 -14.60
C THR A 150 -8.12 -12.33 -15.16
N ALA A 151 -7.88 -11.09 -14.73
CA ALA A 151 -8.57 -9.91 -15.24
C ALA A 151 -8.42 -9.76 -16.76
N THR A 152 -7.20 -9.89 -17.29
CA THR A 152 -6.95 -9.81 -18.74
C THR A 152 -7.66 -10.91 -19.54
N ARG A 153 -7.90 -12.08 -18.93
CA ARG A 153 -8.68 -13.15 -19.55
C ARG A 153 -10.18 -12.83 -19.54
N LEU A 154 -10.69 -12.31 -18.42
CA LEU A 154 -12.09 -11.94 -18.29
C LEU A 154 -12.46 -10.78 -19.23
N ASP A 155 -11.59 -9.80 -19.37
CA ASP A 155 -11.76 -8.66 -20.30
C ASP A 155 -11.57 -9.04 -21.78
N GLY A 156 -11.30 -10.30 -22.10
CA GLY A 156 -11.02 -10.74 -23.46
C GLY A 156 -9.67 -10.30 -24.04
N SER A 157 -8.85 -9.61 -23.24
CA SER A 157 -7.55 -9.04 -23.64
C SER A 157 -6.39 -10.05 -23.51
N ARG A 158 -6.59 -11.30 -23.93
CA ARG A 158 -5.62 -12.41 -23.73
C ARG A 158 -4.21 -12.12 -24.21
N ASN A 159 -4.04 -11.29 -25.22
CA ASN A 159 -2.73 -10.91 -25.75
C ASN A 159 -1.91 -10.09 -24.74
N ARG A 160 -2.54 -9.42 -23.78
CA ARG A 160 -1.88 -8.61 -22.75
C ARG A 160 -1.18 -9.46 -21.68
N VAL A 161 -1.51 -10.76 -21.58
CA VAL A 161 -0.81 -11.70 -20.68
C VAL A 161 0.71 -11.71 -20.94
N ARG A 162 1.15 -11.43 -22.18
CA ARG A 162 2.58 -11.32 -22.54
C ARG A 162 3.29 -10.17 -21.84
N LEU A 163 2.55 -9.20 -21.31
CA LEU A 163 3.10 -8.06 -20.59
C LEU A 163 3.30 -8.33 -19.08
N LEU A 164 2.81 -9.47 -18.56
CA LEU A 164 2.95 -9.82 -17.15
C LEU A 164 4.38 -9.75 -16.62
N PRO A 165 5.43 -10.19 -17.33
CA PRO A 165 6.80 -10.06 -16.85
C PRO A 165 7.22 -8.61 -16.53
N PHE A 166 6.63 -7.62 -17.23
CA PHE A 166 6.90 -6.19 -16.97
C PHE A 166 6.32 -5.70 -15.64
N LEU A 167 5.37 -6.42 -15.04
CA LEU A 167 4.87 -6.11 -13.69
C LEU A 167 5.99 -6.19 -12.65
N PHE A 168 6.94 -7.12 -12.83
CA PHE A 168 8.08 -7.24 -11.94
C PHE A 168 8.93 -5.96 -11.94
N PHE A 169 9.18 -5.38 -13.11
CA PHE A 169 9.87 -4.09 -13.21
C PHE A 169 9.05 -2.97 -12.54
N GLY A 170 7.76 -2.93 -12.80
CA GLY A 170 6.85 -1.97 -12.15
C GLY A 170 6.84 -2.11 -10.63
N PHE A 171 6.94 -3.35 -10.13
CA PHE A 171 7.08 -3.60 -8.70
C PHE A 171 8.37 -3.02 -8.11
N LEU A 172 9.52 -3.26 -8.75
CA LEU A 172 10.81 -2.71 -8.30
C LEU A 172 10.79 -1.19 -8.25
N VAL A 173 10.27 -0.53 -9.30
CA VAL A 173 10.12 0.94 -9.33
C VAL A 173 9.21 1.41 -8.19
N SER A 174 8.10 0.70 -7.95
CA SER A 174 7.18 1.01 -6.86
C SER A 174 7.83 0.85 -5.50
N LEU A 175 8.57 -0.25 -5.28
CA LEU A 175 9.30 -0.51 -4.04
C LEU A 175 10.33 0.59 -3.74
N MET A 176 11.07 1.03 -4.76
CA MET A 176 12.02 2.14 -4.64
C MET A 176 11.31 3.45 -4.28
N ALA A 177 10.22 3.78 -4.95
CA ALA A 177 9.45 5.01 -4.69
C ALA A 177 8.84 5.01 -3.28
N VAL A 178 8.26 3.88 -2.85
CA VAL A 178 7.73 3.67 -1.50
C VAL A 178 8.82 3.83 -0.46
N SER A 179 9.96 3.16 -0.66
CA SER A 179 11.07 3.18 0.31
C SER A 179 11.64 4.58 0.46
N GLN A 180 11.86 5.30 -0.64
CA GLN A 180 12.35 6.68 -0.61
C GLN A 180 11.39 7.60 0.14
N GLU A 181 10.08 7.53 -0.13
CA GLU A 181 9.11 8.39 0.53
C GLU A 181 8.97 8.05 2.02
N THR A 182 8.98 6.75 2.37
CA THR A 182 8.91 6.28 3.76
C THR A 182 10.13 6.73 4.55
N ILE A 183 11.35 6.52 4.04
CA ILE A 183 12.58 6.98 4.68
C ILE A 183 12.55 8.50 4.88
N LYS A 184 12.17 9.24 3.85
CA LYS A 184 12.07 10.71 3.90
C LYS A 184 11.11 11.17 4.99
N GLN A 185 9.97 10.48 5.15
CA GLN A 185 9.02 10.79 6.21
C GLN A 185 9.55 10.50 7.61
N PHE A 186 10.14 9.31 7.84
CA PHE A 186 10.55 8.88 9.17
C PHE A 186 11.88 9.50 9.61
N VAL A 187 12.84 9.70 8.69
CA VAL A 187 14.16 10.27 8.99
C VAL A 187 14.15 11.79 8.95
N GLY A 188 13.33 12.41 8.10
CA GLY A 188 13.22 13.86 7.94
C GLY A 188 12.58 14.61 9.13
N GLY A 189 12.32 13.91 10.24
CA GLY A 189 11.96 14.40 11.55
C GLY A 189 10.91 15.53 11.60
N GLY A 190 9.65 15.21 11.88
CA GLY A 190 8.64 16.17 12.38
C GLY A 190 8.11 17.22 11.40
N LEU A 191 8.93 17.81 10.54
CA LEU A 191 8.46 18.78 9.54
C LEU A 191 7.77 18.13 8.34
N GLY A 192 8.19 16.92 7.95
CA GLY A 192 7.57 16.15 6.86
C GLY A 192 6.15 15.65 7.17
N TRP A 193 5.83 15.47 8.44
CA TRP A 193 4.52 14.98 8.91
C TRP A 193 3.43 16.05 8.88
N ARG A 194 3.82 17.32 9.14
CA ARG A 194 2.91 18.45 9.24
C ARG A 194 2.77 19.24 7.95
N SER A 195 3.68 19.05 7.01
CA SER A 195 3.55 19.66 5.70
C SER A 195 2.39 18.96 4.98
N ALA A 196 1.22 19.60 4.99
CA ALA A 196 0.13 19.28 4.09
C ALA A 196 0.67 19.47 2.67
N LYS A 197 1.28 18.43 2.10
CA LYS A 197 1.57 18.43 0.66
C LYS A 197 0.23 18.64 -0.02
N ARG A 198 0.14 19.75 -0.75
CA ARG A 198 -1.03 20.07 -1.55
C ARG A 198 -1.38 18.86 -2.41
N TRP A 199 -2.63 18.51 -2.43
CA TRP A 199 -3.12 17.44 -3.30
C TRP A 199 -2.91 17.87 -4.76
N ASP A 200 -1.93 17.29 -5.42
CA ASP A 200 -1.69 17.50 -6.85
C ASP A 200 -2.57 16.54 -7.63
N LYS A 201 -3.56 17.10 -8.30
CA LYS A 201 -4.45 16.34 -9.17
C LYS A 201 -3.62 15.71 -10.29
N THR A 202 -3.80 14.41 -10.50
CA THR A 202 -3.22 13.71 -11.65
C THR A 202 -3.81 14.31 -12.93
N GLU A 203 -2.96 14.73 -13.85
CA GLU A 203 -3.40 15.18 -15.17
C GLU A 203 -4.15 14.04 -15.85
N ARG A 204 -5.37 14.32 -16.27
CA ARG A 204 -6.19 13.39 -17.02
C ARG A 204 -6.21 13.83 -18.47
N TYR A 205 -5.82 12.93 -19.35
CA TYR A 205 -6.03 13.13 -20.79
C TYR A 205 -7.50 12.82 -21.09
N ARG A 206 -8.34 13.84 -21.14
CA ARG A 206 -9.66 13.71 -21.75
C ARG A 206 -9.45 13.67 -23.25
N GLN A 207 -9.72 12.55 -23.88
CA GLN A 207 -10.11 12.52 -25.29
C GLN A 207 -11.57 12.95 -25.43
#